data_d28fe93e7591d77444454533da1af087
#
_entry.id   d28fe93e7591d77444454533da1af087
#
_cell.length_a   1.000
_cell.length_b   1.000
_cell.length_c   1.000
_cell.angle_alpha   90.00
_cell.angle_beta   90.00
_cell.angle_gamma   90.00
#
_symmetry.space_group_name_H-M   'P 1'
#
loop_
_entity.id
_entity.type
_entity.pdbx_description
1 polymer ?
#
loop_
_entity_poly.entity_id
_entity_poly.type
_entity_poly.pdbx_seq_one_letter_code
_entity_poly.pdbx_strand_id
1 'polypeptide(L)' 'MPILHLQMHPGRTDEQKRAFVREATKAAVETLACPPESLEILITEIAKDSWGVGGKLKSEG' A
#
# COMPACT_ATOMS: atom_id res chain seq x y z
N MET A 1 -8.05 10.36 12.80
CA MET A 1 -7.35 10.51 11.51
C MET A 1 -6.66 9.21 11.12
N PRO A 2 -7.27 8.34 10.22
CA PRO A 2 -6.66 7.05 9.92
C PRO A 2 -5.51 7.14 8.92
N ILE A 3 -4.53 6.25 9.08
CA ILE A 3 -3.42 6.09 8.14
C ILE A 3 -3.39 4.64 7.71
N LEU A 4 -3.38 4.42 6.41
CA LEU A 4 -3.22 3.10 5.82
C LEU A 4 -1.84 3.03 5.18
N HIS A 5 -1.05 2.05 5.58
CA HIS A 5 0.30 1.90 5.04
C HIS A 5 0.41 0.57 4.30
N LEU A 6 0.69 0.66 3.00
CA LEU A 6 0.89 -0.50 2.15
C LEU A 6 2.38 -0.65 1.86
N GLN A 7 2.92 -1.84 2.14
CA GLN A 7 4.29 -2.17 1.76
C GLN A 7 4.22 -3.24 0.69
N MET A 8 4.92 -3.05 -0.40
CA MET A 8 4.87 -3.99 -1.53
C MET A 8 6.15 -3.90 -2.34
N HIS A 9 6.34 -4.89 -3.22
CA HIS A 9 7.43 -4.82 -4.19
C HIS A 9 7.14 -3.75 -5.24
N PRO A 10 8.18 -3.16 -5.84
CA PRO A 10 7.97 -2.22 -6.94
C PRO A 10 7.47 -2.93 -8.19
N GLY A 11 6.98 -2.17 -9.15
CA GLY A 11 6.55 -2.69 -10.44
C GLY A 11 5.12 -2.33 -10.82
N ARG A 12 4.33 -1.83 -9.89
CA ARG A 12 2.98 -1.38 -10.21
C ARG A 12 3.04 -0.01 -10.90
N THR A 13 2.13 0.20 -11.84
CA THR A 13 2.05 1.48 -12.54
C THR A 13 1.46 2.56 -11.64
N ASP A 14 1.68 3.82 -12.02
CA ASP A 14 1.06 4.93 -11.29
C ASP A 14 -0.46 4.84 -11.35
N GLU A 15 -1.02 4.36 -12.46
CA GLU A 15 -2.45 4.19 -12.57
C GLU A 15 -2.98 3.14 -11.60
N GLN A 16 -2.24 2.05 -11.42
CA GLN A 16 -2.63 1.02 -10.46
C GLN A 16 -2.60 1.57 -9.03
N LYS A 17 -1.58 2.36 -8.71
CA LYS A 17 -1.49 2.96 -7.39
C LYS A 17 -2.61 3.97 -7.16
N ARG A 18 -2.93 4.79 -8.17
CA ARG A 18 -4.03 5.74 -8.07
C ARG A 18 -5.36 5.02 -7.86
N ALA A 19 -5.57 3.94 -8.60
CA ALA A 19 -6.81 3.16 -8.46
C ALA A 19 -6.92 2.56 -7.07
N PHE A 20 -5.83 2.02 -6.53
CA PHE A 20 -5.83 1.47 -5.19
C PHE A 20 -6.17 2.55 -4.15
N VAL A 21 -5.53 3.72 -4.25
CA VAL A 21 -5.78 4.81 -3.31
C VAL A 21 -7.24 5.24 -3.37
N ARG A 22 -7.79 5.34 -4.58
CA ARG A 22 -9.20 5.72 -4.76
C ARG A 22 -10.15 4.70 -4.14
N GLU A 23 -9.94 3.41 -4.43
CA GLU A 23 -10.83 2.36 -3.94
C GLU A 23 -10.68 2.14 -2.44
N ALA A 24 -9.46 2.21 -1.92
CA ALA A 24 -9.22 2.08 -0.49
C ALA A 24 -9.87 3.24 0.28
N THR A 25 -9.77 4.44 -0.25
CA THR A 25 -10.41 5.60 0.35
C THR A 25 -11.93 5.43 0.39
N LYS A 26 -12.50 4.96 -0.72
CA LYS A 26 -13.93 4.69 -0.79
C LYS A 26 -14.36 3.68 0.29
N ALA A 27 -13.60 2.60 0.41
CA ALA A 27 -13.91 1.57 1.41
C ALA A 27 -13.83 2.13 2.83
N ALA A 28 -12.82 2.95 3.12
CA ALA A 28 -12.66 3.54 4.43
C ALA A 28 -13.80 4.50 4.77
N VAL A 29 -14.20 5.32 3.81
CA VAL A 29 -15.32 6.25 4.02
C VAL A 29 -16.58 5.46 4.32
N GLU A 30 -16.85 4.39 3.60
CA GLU A 30 -18.06 3.61 3.75
C GLU A 30 -18.09 2.78 5.03
N THR A 31 -16.95 2.29 5.47
CA THR A 31 -16.91 1.36 6.60
C THR A 31 -16.49 2.02 7.91
N LEU A 32 -15.60 3.01 7.85
CA LEU A 32 -15.11 3.69 9.05
C LEU A 32 -15.82 5.01 9.29
N ALA A 33 -16.67 5.42 8.37
CA ALA A 33 -17.43 6.66 8.47
C ALA A 33 -16.52 7.88 8.66
N CYS A 34 -15.39 7.91 7.96
CA CYS A 34 -14.47 9.03 8.02
C CYS A 34 -14.57 9.85 6.74
N PRO A 35 -14.32 11.17 6.81
CA PRO A 35 -14.27 11.96 5.58
C PRO A 35 -13.05 11.56 4.74
N PRO A 36 -13.17 11.63 3.40
CA PRO A 36 -12.07 11.18 2.54
C PRO A 36 -10.75 11.91 2.82
N GLU A 37 -10.83 13.20 3.14
CA GLU A 37 -9.61 13.99 3.37
C GLU A 37 -8.93 13.67 4.70
N SER A 38 -9.56 12.90 5.57
CA SER A 38 -8.94 12.51 6.84
C SER A 38 -8.08 11.27 6.71
N LEU A 39 -8.24 10.49 5.63
CA LEU A 39 -7.48 9.27 5.41
C LEU A 39 -6.19 9.59 4.65
N GLU A 40 -5.08 9.09 5.17
CA GLU A 40 -3.81 9.17 4.47
C GLU A 40 -3.38 7.77 4.10
N ILE A 41 -2.93 7.59 2.86
CA ILE A 41 -2.46 6.30 2.38
C ILE A 41 -1.00 6.45 1.97
N LEU A 42 -0.15 5.64 2.60
CA LEU A 42 1.28 5.64 2.32
C LEU A 42 1.63 4.34 1.61
N ILE A 43 2.36 4.44 0.50
CA ILE A 43 2.82 3.28 -0.25
C ILE A 43 4.33 3.26 -0.20
N THR A 44 4.89 2.18 0.36
CA THR A 44 6.33 1.98 0.41
C THR A 44 6.67 0.83 -0.51
N GLU A 45 7.53 1.09 -1.49
CA GLU A 45 7.98 0.07 -2.43
C GLU A 45 9.32 -0.47 -1.95
N ILE A 46 9.39 -1.77 -1.73
CA ILE A 46 10.56 -2.43 -1.18
C ILE A 46 11.03 -3.48 -2.18
N ALA A 47 12.29 -3.36 -2.62
CA ALA A 47 12.86 -4.29 -3.58
C ALA A 47 13.03 -5.68 -2.96
N LYS A 48 13.09 -6.71 -3.80
CA LYS A 48 13.21 -8.09 -3.34
C LYS A 48 14.53 -8.33 -2.59
N ASP A 49 15.56 -7.57 -2.89
CA ASP A 49 16.83 -7.68 -2.18
C ASP A 49 16.83 -7.00 -0.82
N SER A 50 15.71 -6.43 -0.45
CA SER A 50 15.50 -5.84 0.87
C SER A 50 14.34 -6.49 1.60
N TRP A 51 13.92 -7.67 1.17
CA TRP A 51 12.73 -8.35 1.71
C TRP A 51 13.09 -9.78 2.10
N GLY A 52 13.14 -10.04 3.40
CA GLY A 52 13.51 -11.36 3.92
C GLY A 52 12.30 -12.16 4.37
N VAL A 53 12.29 -13.44 3.99
CA VAL A 53 11.26 -14.40 4.40
C VAL A 53 11.95 -15.71 4.70
N GLY A 54 11.70 -16.27 5.90
CA GLY A 54 12.23 -17.55 6.28
C GLY A 54 13.75 -17.63 6.28
N GLY A 55 14.40 -16.52 6.58
CA GLY A 55 15.85 -16.46 6.64
C GLY A 55 16.53 -16.21 5.31
N LYS A 56 15.77 -15.93 4.26
CA LYS A 56 16.33 -15.67 2.93
C LYS A 56 15.75 -14.41 2.34
N LEU A 57 16.53 -13.75 1.51
CA LEU A 57 16.01 -12.62 0.73
C LEU A 57 15.21 -13.16 -0.46
N LYS A 58 14.13 -12.48 -0.80
CA LYS A 58 13.30 -12.91 -1.93
C LYS A 58 14.04 -12.85 -3.25
N SER A 59 15.11 -12.03 -3.34
CA SER A 59 15.95 -11.96 -4.53
C SER A 59 16.80 -13.22 -4.74
N GLU A 60 16.92 -14.07 -3.72
CA GLU A 60 17.74 -15.28 -3.81
C GLU A 60 17.00 -16.42 -4.51
N GLY A 61 15.79 -16.24 -4.80
CA GLY A 61 15.09 -17.27 -5.48
C GLY A 61 13.71 -17.53 -5.05
#